data_2850bfceb692d428fcc3f9b701f71bf4
#
_entry.id   2850bfceb692d428fcc3f9b701f71bf4
#
_cell.length_a   1.000
_cell.length_b   1.000
_cell.length_c   1.000
_cell.angle_alpha   90.00
_cell.angle_beta   90.00
_cell.angle_gamma   90.00
#
_symmetry.space_group_name_H-M   'P 1'
#
loop_
_entity.id
_entity.type
_entity.pdbx_description
1 polymer ?
#
loop_
_entity_poly.entity_id
_entity_poly.type
_entity_poly.pdbx_seq_one_letter_code
_entity_poly.pdbx_strand_id
1 'polypeptide(L)'
;QNMLYNYFTEKLLGLQGVLIENIEEIDDTIHIYCKLERKIHKCPVCGNHTDKIHDYREQIIKDIPAFGKFVFIHLKKRRYSCSCGKRFYEKNSFLPRFHRMTNRLVAYVIDKLRCEASFTSVAKEVNLSLPTVIRIFDLVSYSLKELPTALSIDEFKGNTGKEKYQCILTDPENKVVLDILPKRTKYCLSKYFKKFDKSERDKVEYFVSDMWRTFSDISSVWFKNATKIVDKYHWIRQIMCAFESVRKEVQRITSQIF
;
A
#
# COMPACT_ATOMS: atom_id res chain seq x y z
N GLN A 1 18.28 -35.05 -19.18
CA GLN A 1 17.21 -34.19 -19.72
C GLN A 1 16.40 -33.53 -18.59
N ASN A 2 15.98 -34.27 -17.55
CA ASN A 2 15.17 -33.71 -16.42
C ASN A 2 15.89 -32.65 -15.58
N MET A 3 17.21 -32.69 -15.43
CA MET A 3 17.96 -31.75 -14.59
C MET A 3 18.06 -30.35 -15.23
N LEU A 4 18.28 -30.28 -16.54
CA LEU A 4 18.29 -29.03 -17.30
C LEU A 4 16.90 -28.37 -17.34
N TYR A 5 15.86 -29.18 -17.52
CA TYR A 5 14.47 -28.71 -17.53
C TYR A 5 14.08 -28.09 -16.18
N ASN A 6 14.39 -28.75 -15.05
CA ASN A 6 14.11 -28.26 -13.73
C ASN A 6 14.89 -26.96 -13.40
N TYR A 7 16.16 -26.87 -13.80
CA TYR A 7 16.98 -25.67 -13.60
C TYR A 7 16.45 -24.49 -14.40
N PHE A 8 16.00 -24.69 -15.63
CA PHE A 8 15.44 -23.64 -16.49
C PHE A 8 14.10 -23.13 -15.94
N THR A 9 13.22 -24.03 -15.52
CA THR A 9 11.92 -23.69 -14.96
C THR A 9 12.01 -23.06 -13.58
N GLU A 10 12.95 -23.48 -12.73
CA GLU A 10 13.21 -22.84 -11.44
C GLU A 10 13.64 -21.37 -11.61
N LYS A 11 14.57 -21.12 -12.55
CA LYS A 11 15.00 -19.74 -12.89
C LYS A 11 13.88 -18.90 -13.50
N LEU A 12 13.13 -19.47 -14.43
CA LEU A 12 12.03 -18.77 -15.12
C LEU A 12 10.91 -18.41 -14.14
N LEU A 13 10.59 -19.31 -13.22
CA LEU A 13 9.56 -19.07 -12.20
C LEU A 13 10.08 -18.30 -10.99
N GLY A 14 11.41 -18.16 -10.81
CA GLY A 14 12.02 -17.48 -9.66
C GLY A 14 11.66 -18.12 -8.31
N LEU A 15 11.32 -19.41 -8.28
CA LEU A 15 10.95 -20.17 -7.08
C LEU A 15 12.12 -21.08 -6.67
N GLN A 16 12.97 -20.60 -5.77
CA GLN A 16 14.13 -21.35 -5.32
C GLN A 16 13.78 -22.63 -4.54
N GLY A 17 14.44 -23.74 -4.87
CA GLY A 17 14.30 -25.03 -4.22
C GLY A 17 12.97 -25.74 -4.50
N VAL A 18 12.32 -25.39 -5.60
CA VAL A 18 11.07 -26.00 -6.08
C VAL A 18 11.38 -26.94 -7.24
N LEU A 19 10.98 -28.20 -7.10
CA LEU A 19 11.03 -29.19 -8.17
C LEU A 19 9.67 -29.24 -8.87
N ILE A 20 9.63 -28.90 -10.16
CA ILE A 20 8.42 -28.96 -10.97
C ILE A 20 8.20 -30.39 -11.44
N GLU A 21 7.01 -30.91 -11.19
CA GLU A 21 6.61 -32.25 -11.58
C GLU A 21 5.82 -32.23 -12.90
N ASN A 22 4.92 -31.27 -13.04
CA ASN A 22 4.09 -31.08 -14.23
C ASN A 22 3.64 -29.63 -14.39
N ILE A 23 3.33 -29.24 -15.62
CA ILE A 23 2.67 -27.98 -15.95
C ILE A 23 1.52 -28.30 -16.90
N GLU A 24 0.34 -27.90 -16.54
CA GLU A 24 -0.88 -28.06 -17.32
C GLU A 24 -1.51 -26.71 -17.62
N GLU A 25 -2.03 -26.59 -18.82
CA GLU A 25 -2.82 -25.45 -19.23
C GLU A 25 -4.27 -25.90 -19.39
N ILE A 26 -5.18 -25.29 -18.63
CA ILE A 26 -6.60 -25.59 -18.63
C ILE A 26 -7.34 -24.28 -18.83
N ASP A 27 -7.98 -24.10 -19.96
CA ASP A 27 -8.65 -22.84 -20.35
C ASP A 27 -7.72 -21.62 -20.22
N ASP A 28 -8.11 -20.61 -19.45
CA ASP A 28 -7.32 -19.40 -19.18
C ASP A 28 -6.43 -19.52 -17.94
N THR A 29 -6.09 -20.75 -17.51
CA THR A 29 -5.31 -20.99 -16.30
C THR A 29 -4.10 -21.89 -16.56
N ILE A 30 -3.00 -21.63 -15.85
CA ILE A 30 -1.80 -22.45 -15.81
C ILE A 30 -1.71 -23.09 -14.43
N HIS A 31 -1.63 -24.40 -14.40
CA HIS A 31 -1.46 -25.20 -13.20
C HIS A 31 -0.04 -25.78 -13.14
N ILE A 32 0.72 -25.42 -12.10
CA ILE A 32 2.10 -25.83 -11.89
C ILE A 32 2.15 -26.79 -10.71
N TYR A 33 2.34 -28.07 -10.97
CA TYR A 33 2.47 -29.11 -9.94
C TYR A 33 3.92 -29.20 -9.50
N CYS A 34 4.16 -29.02 -8.20
CA CYS A 34 5.52 -28.97 -7.70
C CYS A 34 5.65 -29.51 -6.26
N LYS A 35 6.89 -29.78 -5.89
CA LYS A 35 7.30 -30.13 -4.54
C LYS A 35 8.61 -29.40 -4.21
N LEU A 36 8.96 -29.29 -2.92
CA LEU A 36 10.26 -28.79 -2.52
C LEU A 36 11.32 -29.89 -2.63
N GLU A 37 12.60 -29.50 -2.73
CA GLU A 37 13.69 -30.47 -2.52
C GLU A 37 13.58 -31.10 -1.15
N ARG A 38 13.91 -32.41 -1.06
CA ARG A 38 13.92 -33.11 0.23
C ARG A 38 15.14 -32.69 1.03
N LYS A 39 14.92 -32.20 2.25
CA LYS A 39 15.95 -31.73 3.18
C LYS A 39 15.69 -32.29 4.57
N ILE A 40 16.76 -32.39 5.36
CA ILE A 40 16.64 -32.66 6.80
C ILE A 40 16.13 -31.43 7.50
N HIS A 41 15.14 -31.58 8.36
CA HIS A 41 14.50 -30.49 9.07
C HIS A 41 14.75 -30.56 10.57
N LYS A 42 14.97 -29.40 11.18
CA LYS A 42 15.08 -29.25 12.63
C LYS A 42 13.68 -29.17 13.25
N CYS A 43 13.39 -30.01 14.22
CA CYS A 43 12.13 -29.98 14.94
C CYS A 43 11.93 -28.64 15.69
N PRO A 44 10.78 -27.95 15.55
CA PRO A 44 10.55 -26.67 16.19
C PRO A 44 10.36 -26.75 17.72
N VAL A 45 10.26 -27.95 18.28
CA VAL A 45 10.02 -28.16 19.72
C VAL A 45 11.32 -28.63 20.41
N CYS A 46 11.88 -29.79 19.99
CA CYS A 46 13.03 -30.38 20.66
C CYS A 46 14.38 -30.10 20.00
N GLY A 47 14.37 -29.48 18.81
CA GLY A 47 15.60 -29.16 18.07
C GLY A 47 16.24 -30.34 17.34
N ASN A 48 15.79 -31.58 17.52
CA ASN A 48 16.33 -32.75 16.85
C ASN A 48 16.07 -32.69 15.34
N HIS A 49 17.00 -33.27 14.59
CA HIS A 49 16.87 -33.35 13.14
C HIS A 49 16.03 -34.58 12.75
N THR A 50 15.20 -34.41 11.73
CA THR A 50 14.37 -35.48 11.17
C THR A 50 14.20 -35.31 9.67
N ASP A 51 14.17 -36.41 8.97
CA ASP A 51 13.79 -36.54 7.56
C ASP A 51 12.58 -37.44 7.37
N LYS A 52 11.99 -37.93 8.50
CA LYS A 52 10.87 -38.87 8.49
C LYS A 52 9.60 -38.15 8.08
N ILE A 53 9.10 -38.46 6.88
CA ILE A 53 7.85 -37.92 6.36
C ILE A 53 6.68 -38.65 7.02
N HIS A 54 5.73 -37.91 7.54
CA HIS A 54 4.49 -38.43 8.12
C HIS A 54 3.40 -38.61 7.06
N ASP A 55 3.14 -37.51 6.30
CA ASP A 55 2.17 -37.48 5.22
C ASP A 55 2.46 -36.32 4.24
N TYR A 56 1.65 -36.25 3.20
CA TYR A 56 1.67 -35.18 2.20
C TYR A 56 0.33 -34.44 2.19
N ARG A 57 0.37 -33.16 1.91
CA ARG A 57 -0.81 -32.36 1.62
C ARG A 57 -0.57 -31.50 0.40
N GLU A 58 -1.55 -31.40 -0.45
CA GLU A 58 -1.56 -30.44 -1.54
C GLU A 58 -2.07 -29.09 -1.03
N GLN A 59 -1.40 -28.03 -1.46
CA GLN A 59 -1.79 -26.66 -1.20
C GLN A 59 -1.83 -25.91 -2.52
N ILE A 60 -3.02 -25.40 -2.88
CA ILE A 60 -3.20 -24.58 -4.08
C ILE A 60 -2.89 -23.13 -3.70
N ILE A 61 -2.00 -22.49 -4.46
CA ILE A 61 -1.44 -21.17 -4.20
C ILE A 61 -1.59 -20.34 -5.47
N LYS A 62 -2.15 -19.15 -5.35
CA LYS A 62 -2.21 -18.16 -6.46
C LYS A 62 -0.86 -17.50 -6.65
N ASP A 63 -0.49 -17.27 -7.89
CA ASP A 63 0.75 -16.61 -8.28
C ASP A 63 0.50 -15.48 -9.28
N ILE A 64 1.55 -14.75 -9.65
CA ILE A 64 1.48 -13.68 -10.65
C ILE A 64 0.96 -14.28 -11.96
N PRO A 65 -0.02 -13.64 -12.63
CA PRO A 65 -0.44 -14.04 -13.97
C PRO A 65 0.73 -14.08 -14.95
N ALA A 66 0.78 -15.07 -15.79
CA ALA A 66 1.82 -15.23 -16.81
C ALA A 66 1.20 -15.53 -18.16
N PHE A 67 1.75 -14.94 -19.23
CA PHE A 67 1.30 -15.14 -20.61
C PHE A 67 -0.21 -14.85 -20.82
N GLY A 68 -0.76 -13.89 -20.07
CA GLY A 68 -2.19 -13.52 -20.12
C GLY A 68 -3.12 -14.49 -19.38
N LYS A 69 -2.58 -15.50 -18.65
CA LYS A 69 -3.35 -16.52 -17.93
C LYS A 69 -3.10 -16.47 -16.43
N PHE A 70 -4.09 -16.90 -15.66
CA PHE A 70 -3.94 -17.01 -14.21
C PHE A 70 -3.10 -18.22 -13.83
N VAL A 71 -2.24 -18.07 -12.82
CA VAL A 71 -1.30 -19.13 -12.40
C VAL A 71 -1.68 -19.67 -11.03
N PHE A 72 -1.79 -20.98 -10.96
CA PHE A 72 -2.02 -21.75 -9.73
C PHE A 72 -0.86 -22.74 -9.50
N ILE A 73 -0.22 -22.63 -8.34
CA ILE A 73 0.84 -23.55 -7.92
C ILE A 73 0.21 -24.60 -7.00
N HIS A 74 0.30 -25.85 -7.40
CA HIS A 74 -0.09 -27.03 -6.65
C HIS A 74 1.14 -27.57 -5.91
N LEU A 75 1.34 -27.08 -4.67
CA LEU A 75 2.48 -27.47 -3.86
C LEU A 75 2.18 -28.75 -3.06
N LYS A 76 2.85 -29.85 -3.41
CA LYS A 76 2.85 -31.10 -2.63
C LYS A 76 3.73 -30.94 -1.40
N LYS A 77 3.13 -30.52 -0.30
CA LYS A 77 3.79 -30.15 0.94
C LYS A 77 3.95 -31.36 1.86
N ARG A 78 5.17 -31.56 2.39
CA ARG A 78 5.45 -32.65 3.34
C ARG A 78 5.17 -32.24 4.76
N ARG A 79 4.62 -33.14 5.53
CA ARG A 79 4.55 -33.05 6.98
C ARG A 79 5.51 -34.07 7.59
N TYR A 80 6.45 -33.59 8.38
CA TYR A 80 7.46 -34.40 9.05
C TYR A 80 7.04 -34.82 10.44
N SER A 81 7.54 -35.97 10.90
CA SER A 81 7.39 -36.45 12.27
C SER A 81 8.73 -36.51 12.98
N CYS A 82 8.75 -36.03 14.22
CA CYS A 82 9.94 -36.10 15.08
C CYS A 82 9.78 -37.20 16.14
N SER A 83 10.89 -37.70 16.66
CA SER A 83 10.92 -38.68 17.77
C SER A 83 10.22 -38.17 19.05
N CYS A 84 10.15 -36.83 19.26
CA CYS A 84 9.40 -36.23 20.36
C CYS A 84 7.88 -36.20 20.15
N GLY A 85 7.36 -36.83 19.10
CA GLY A 85 5.94 -36.85 18.76
C GLY A 85 5.44 -35.61 17.98
N LYS A 86 6.27 -34.54 17.84
CA LYS A 86 5.88 -33.35 17.10
C LYS A 86 5.76 -33.61 15.61
N ARG A 87 4.64 -33.15 15.02
CA ARG A 87 4.43 -33.11 13.57
C ARG A 87 4.46 -31.67 13.09
N PHE A 88 5.17 -31.39 11.98
CA PHE A 88 5.32 -30.04 11.44
C PHE A 88 5.51 -30.07 9.93
N TYR A 89 5.13 -28.98 9.25
CA TYR A 89 5.31 -28.85 7.80
C TYR A 89 6.69 -28.29 7.46
N GLU A 90 7.17 -28.67 6.28
CA GLU A 90 8.35 -28.05 5.70
C GLU A 90 8.16 -26.54 5.50
N LYS A 91 9.26 -25.79 5.59
CA LYS A 91 9.28 -24.35 5.36
C LYS A 91 9.66 -24.08 3.92
N ASN A 92 9.10 -23.04 3.34
CA ASN A 92 9.51 -22.46 2.06
C ASN A 92 9.65 -20.94 2.20
N SER A 93 10.35 -20.29 1.26
CA SER A 93 10.64 -18.86 1.28
C SER A 93 9.61 -18.01 0.54
N PHE A 94 8.85 -18.61 -0.38
CA PHE A 94 7.94 -17.87 -1.28
C PHE A 94 6.49 -17.79 -0.80
N LEU A 95 6.14 -18.54 0.26
CA LEU A 95 4.79 -18.59 0.80
C LEU A 95 4.81 -18.40 2.33
N PRO A 96 4.23 -17.33 2.86
CA PRO A 96 4.07 -17.16 4.30
C PRO A 96 3.14 -18.23 4.88
N ARG A 97 3.30 -18.50 6.18
CA ARG A 97 2.45 -19.47 6.88
C ARG A 97 0.98 -19.08 6.78
N PHE A 98 0.13 -20.04 6.44
CA PHE A 98 -1.33 -19.90 6.26
C PHE A 98 -1.78 -19.04 5.07
N HIS A 99 -0.86 -18.60 4.20
CA HIS A 99 -1.21 -17.86 3.00
C HIS A 99 -1.49 -18.81 1.82
N ARG A 100 -2.33 -18.35 0.90
CA ARG A 100 -2.67 -19.04 -0.35
C ARG A 100 -2.29 -18.22 -1.59
N MET A 101 -1.34 -17.32 -1.43
CA MET A 101 -0.75 -16.53 -2.51
C MET A 101 0.72 -16.32 -2.24
N THR A 102 1.51 -16.24 -3.29
CA THR A 102 2.96 -16.06 -3.18
C THR A 102 3.32 -14.64 -2.72
N ASN A 103 4.48 -14.48 -2.08
CA ASN A 103 5.00 -13.16 -1.69
C ASN A 103 5.14 -12.23 -2.90
N ARG A 104 5.55 -12.76 -4.06
CA ARG A 104 5.72 -11.97 -5.28
C ARG A 104 4.40 -11.50 -5.86
N LEU A 105 3.30 -12.27 -5.71
CA LEU A 105 1.97 -11.80 -6.08
C LEU A 105 1.54 -10.63 -5.20
N VAL A 106 1.81 -10.70 -3.90
CA VAL A 106 1.56 -9.57 -2.97
C VAL A 106 2.34 -8.34 -3.39
N ALA A 107 3.65 -8.48 -3.69
CA ALA A 107 4.49 -7.38 -4.16
C ALA A 107 3.99 -6.80 -5.49
N TYR A 108 3.59 -7.66 -6.43
CA TYR A 108 3.02 -7.27 -7.72
C TYR A 108 1.74 -6.43 -7.56
N VAL A 109 0.83 -6.85 -6.68
CA VAL A 109 -0.40 -6.09 -6.38
C VAL A 109 -0.06 -4.69 -5.85
N ILE A 110 0.89 -4.59 -4.93
CA ILE A 110 1.32 -3.29 -4.36
C ILE A 110 1.91 -2.41 -5.47
N ASP A 111 2.76 -2.96 -6.32
CA ASP A 111 3.40 -2.21 -7.41
C ASP A 111 2.38 -1.71 -8.43
N LYS A 112 1.42 -2.54 -8.82
CA LYS A 112 0.31 -2.13 -9.69
C LYS A 112 -0.55 -1.00 -9.09
N LEU A 113 -0.83 -1.05 -7.79
CA LEU A 113 -1.57 0.01 -7.11
C LEU A 113 -0.79 1.33 -7.03
N ARG A 114 0.54 1.29 -7.05
CA ARG A 114 1.38 2.49 -7.14
C ARG A 114 1.32 3.17 -8.51
N CYS A 115 1.01 2.42 -9.57
CA CYS A 115 0.88 2.90 -10.94
C CYS A 115 -0.55 3.40 -11.27
N GLU A 116 -1.24 4.01 -10.32
CA GLU A 116 -2.58 4.64 -10.46
C GLU A 116 -3.71 3.67 -10.88
N ALA A 117 -3.50 2.36 -10.76
CA ALA A 117 -4.53 1.38 -11.03
C ALA A 117 -5.58 1.33 -9.92
N SER A 118 -6.87 1.16 -10.28
CA SER A 118 -7.92 1.00 -9.29
C SER A 118 -7.85 -0.37 -8.61
N PHE A 119 -8.26 -0.46 -7.34
CA PHE A 119 -8.36 -1.74 -6.61
C PHE A 119 -9.16 -2.79 -7.39
N THR A 120 -10.25 -2.38 -8.04
CA THR A 120 -11.11 -3.28 -8.84
C THR A 120 -10.39 -3.79 -10.09
N SER A 121 -9.64 -2.92 -10.77
CA SER A 121 -8.86 -3.30 -11.94
C SER A 121 -7.78 -4.31 -11.58
N VAL A 122 -7.00 -4.02 -10.53
CA VAL A 122 -5.96 -4.93 -10.04
C VAL A 122 -6.55 -6.27 -9.58
N ALA A 123 -7.69 -6.24 -8.87
CA ALA A 123 -8.36 -7.46 -8.42
C ALA A 123 -8.73 -8.39 -9.60
N LYS A 124 -9.23 -7.84 -10.70
CA LYS A 124 -9.54 -8.58 -11.92
C LYS A 124 -8.27 -9.11 -12.59
N GLU A 125 -7.24 -8.26 -12.73
CA GLU A 125 -5.97 -8.62 -13.37
C GLU A 125 -5.28 -9.81 -12.70
N VAL A 126 -5.34 -9.89 -11.37
CA VAL A 126 -4.63 -10.95 -10.60
C VAL A 126 -5.56 -12.05 -10.08
N ASN A 127 -6.82 -12.09 -10.50
CA ASN A 127 -7.83 -13.05 -10.02
C ASN A 127 -7.91 -13.12 -8.48
N LEU A 128 -7.94 -11.96 -7.83
CA LEU A 128 -8.17 -11.84 -6.40
C LEU A 128 -9.50 -11.13 -6.13
N SER A 129 -10.09 -11.37 -4.96
CA SER A 129 -11.25 -10.60 -4.55
C SER A 129 -10.84 -9.17 -4.14
N LEU A 130 -11.70 -8.19 -4.40
CA LEU A 130 -11.48 -6.79 -4.00
C LEU A 130 -11.09 -6.64 -2.51
N PRO A 131 -11.76 -7.30 -1.54
CA PRO A 131 -11.34 -7.22 -0.15
C PRO A 131 -9.93 -7.78 0.11
N THR A 132 -9.46 -8.74 -0.71
CA THR A 132 -8.09 -9.26 -0.59
C THR A 132 -7.07 -8.24 -1.06
N VAL A 133 -7.33 -7.55 -2.18
CA VAL A 133 -6.45 -6.48 -2.68
C VAL A 133 -6.38 -5.32 -1.68
N ILE A 134 -7.51 -4.92 -1.10
CA ILE A 134 -7.54 -3.89 -0.04
C ILE A 134 -6.68 -4.33 1.16
N ARG A 135 -6.83 -5.57 1.65
CA ARG A 135 -6.00 -6.08 2.76
C ARG A 135 -4.51 -6.15 2.44
N ILE A 136 -4.14 -6.42 1.18
CA ILE A 136 -2.75 -6.35 0.74
C ILE A 136 -2.24 -4.90 0.81
N PHE A 137 -3.05 -3.96 0.36
CA PHE A 137 -2.71 -2.54 0.43
C PHE A 137 -2.55 -2.05 1.87
N ASP A 138 -3.36 -2.54 2.80
CA ASP A 138 -3.28 -2.21 4.23
C ASP A 138 -1.96 -2.69 4.88
N LEU A 139 -1.20 -3.58 4.22
CA LEU A 139 0.16 -3.95 4.66
C LEU A 139 1.20 -2.87 4.35
N VAL A 140 0.88 -1.96 3.44
CA VAL A 140 1.76 -0.85 3.09
C VAL A 140 1.68 0.19 4.20
N SER A 141 2.75 0.33 4.95
CA SER A 141 2.89 1.40 5.93
C SER A 141 4.11 2.24 5.57
N TYR A 142 3.91 3.53 5.55
CA TYR A 142 5.02 4.48 5.47
C TYR A 142 4.88 5.48 6.62
N SER A 143 6.00 5.94 7.12
CA SER A 143 6.03 7.07 8.05
C SER A 143 6.89 8.16 7.44
N LEU A 144 6.33 9.35 7.32
CA LEU A 144 7.10 10.52 6.97
C LEU A 144 8.13 10.75 8.09
N LYS A 145 9.42 10.76 7.75
CA LYS A 145 10.51 10.94 8.72
C LYS A 145 11.04 12.35 8.72
N GLU A 146 11.01 13.01 7.59
CA GLU A 146 11.56 14.34 7.36
C GLU A 146 10.49 15.27 6.81
N LEU A 147 10.55 16.53 7.20
CA LEU A 147 9.67 17.57 6.68
C LEU A 147 10.39 18.35 5.57
N PRO A 148 9.69 18.77 4.50
CA PRO A 148 10.28 19.57 3.43
C PRO A 148 10.53 21.02 3.88
N THR A 149 11.34 21.74 3.11
CA THR A 149 11.55 23.19 3.28
C THR A 149 10.25 23.97 3.09
N ALA A 150 9.46 23.62 2.09
CA ALA A 150 8.12 24.15 1.88
C ALA A 150 7.07 23.07 2.19
N LEU A 151 6.27 23.28 3.21
CA LEU A 151 5.18 22.40 3.61
C LEU A 151 3.84 23.04 3.26
N SER A 152 3.06 22.38 2.41
CA SER A 152 1.69 22.82 2.11
C SER A 152 0.66 21.92 2.80
N ILE A 153 -0.40 22.54 3.29
CA ILE A 153 -1.53 21.90 3.94
C ILE A 153 -2.83 22.39 3.33
N ASP A 154 -3.69 21.48 2.94
CA ASP A 154 -5.01 21.78 2.39
C ASP A 154 -6.05 20.75 2.85
N GLU A 155 -7.33 21.06 2.63
CA GLU A 155 -8.42 20.15 2.90
C GLU A 155 -9.05 19.64 1.61
N PHE A 156 -9.50 18.40 1.65
CA PHE A 156 -10.31 17.85 0.57
C PHE A 156 -11.48 17.04 1.12
N LYS A 157 -12.54 16.97 0.33
CA LYS A 157 -13.70 16.16 0.66
C LYS A 157 -13.41 14.71 0.25
N GLY A 158 -13.07 13.88 1.22
CA GLY A 158 -12.90 12.44 1.02
C GLY A 158 -14.17 11.66 1.32
N ASN A 159 -14.12 10.38 1.03
CA ASN A 159 -15.25 9.46 1.20
C ASN A 159 -15.01 8.48 2.35
N THR A 160 -14.41 8.95 3.44
CA THR A 160 -13.99 8.13 4.58
C THR A 160 -14.92 8.31 5.77
N GLY A 161 -15.99 7.53 5.85
CA GLY A 161 -16.79 7.40 7.07
C GLY A 161 -17.46 8.69 7.57
N LYS A 162 -17.27 9.01 8.86
CA LYS A 162 -17.99 10.09 9.56
C LYS A 162 -17.46 11.50 9.27
N GLU A 163 -16.22 11.64 8.81
CA GLU A 163 -15.58 12.95 8.64
C GLU A 163 -15.69 13.41 7.18
N LYS A 164 -16.34 14.56 7.02
CA LYS A 164 -16.58 15.15 5.68
C LYS A 164 -15.29 15.60 4.98
N TYR A 165 -14.31 16.09 5.75
CA TYR A 165 -13.07 16.65 5.23
C TYR A 165 -11.84 15.96 5.83
N GLN A 166 -10.93 15.55 4.97
CA GLN A 166 -9.59 15.10 5.28
C GLN A 166 -8.60 16.22 5.03
N CYS A 167 -7.39 16.05 5.53
CA CYS A 167 -6.31 17.00 5.34
C CYS A 167 -5.19 16.34 4.53
N ILE A 168 -4.70 17.03 3.51
CA ILE A 168 -3.57 16.62 2.70
C ILE A 168 -2.35 17.45 3.05
N LEU A 169 -1.21 16.80 3.17
CA LEU A 169 0.10 17.42 3.33
C LEU A 169 0.91 17.19 2.06
N THR A 170 1.47 18.24 1.50
CA THR A 170 2.25 18.15 0.26
C THR A 170 3.56 18.93 0.37
N ASP A 171 4.52 18.50 -0.43
CA ASP A 171 5.71 19.27 -0.77
C ASP A 171 5.45 19.95 -2.12
N PRO A 172 5.19 21.26 -2.16
CA PRO A 172 4.88 21.95 -3.39
C PRO A 172 6.10 22.13 -4.32
N GLU A 173 7.31 22.11 -3.78
CA GLU A 173 8.55 22.24 -4.57
C GLU A 173 8.80 20.97 -5.38
N ASN A 174 8.71 19.81 -4.72
CA ASN A 174 8.92 18.51 -5.36
C ASN A 174 7.63 17.90 -5.94
N LYS A 175 6.48 18.55 -5.76
CA LYS A 175 5.15 18.11 -6.22
C LYS A 175 4.78 16.71 -5.71
N VAL A 176 5.04 16.45 -4.44
CA VAL A 176 4.83 15.14 -3.80
C VAL A 176 3.76 15.27 -2.70
N VAL A 177 2.87 14.29 -2.65
CA VAL A 177 1.97 14.11 -1.50
C VAL A 177 2.77 13.44 -0.39
N LEU A 178 2.85 14.10 0.76
CA LEU A 178 3.60 13.62 1.92
C LEU A 178 2.76 12.71 2.80
N ASP A 179 1.53 13.11 3.10
CA ASP A 179 0.61 12.34 3.93
C ASP A 179 -0.83 12.81 3.77
N ILE A 180 -1.77 11.94 4.15
CA ILE A 180 -3.19 12.24 4.21
C ILE A 180 -3.70 11.95 5.61
N LEU A 181 -4.21 12.97 6.29
CA LEU A 181 -4.73 12.86 7.64
C LEU A 181 -6.25 12.70 7.63
N PRO A 182 -6.80 11.82 8.48
CA PRO A 182 -8.23 11.50 8.47
C PRO A 182 -9.12 12.68 8.88
N LYS A 183 -8.55 13.71 9.51
CA LYS A 183 -9.29 14.89 10.03
C LYS A 183 -8.42 16.13 9.96
N ARG A 184 -9.09 17.28 9.68
CA ARG A 184 -8.46 18.61 9.68
C ARG A 184 -8.46 19.32 11.04
N THR A 185 -8.92 18.66 12.11
CA THR A 185 -9.05 19.29 13.43
C THR A 185 -7.71 19.65 14.04
N LYS A 186 -7.67 20.75 14.81
CA LYS A 186 -6.47 21.20 15.53
C LYS A 186 -5.83 20.10 16.36
N TYR A 187 -6.64 19.24 17.00
CA TYR A 187 -6.16 18.09 17.76
C TYR A 187 -5.43 17.07 16.89
N CYS A 188 -6.01 16.69 15.75
CA CYS A 188 -5.41 15.72 14.84
C CYS A 188 -4.08 16.23 14.28
N LEU A 189 -4.07 17.48 13.80
CA LEU A 189 -2.88 18.12 13.26
C LEU A 189 -1.79 18.29 14.32
N SER A 190 -2.13 18.73 15.52
CA SER A 190 -1.16 18.84 16.63
C SER A 190 -0.58 17.49 17.02
N LYS A 191 -1.39 16.43 17.10
CA LYS A 191 -0.93 15.07 17.38
C LYS A 191 0.01 14.57 16.28
N TYR A 192 -0.25 14.92 15.04
CA TYR A 192 0.59 14.55 13.91
C TYR A 192 1.94 15.25 13.96
N PHE A 193 1.97 16.58 14.05
CA PHE A 193 3.21 17.36 14.05
C PHE A 193 4.06 17.19 15.32
N LYS A 194 3.44 16.74 16.42
CA LYS A 194 4.17 16.37 17.64
C LYS A 194 5.12 15.16 17.43
N LYS A 195 4.90 14.35 16.39
CA LYS A 195 5.77 13.18 16.09
C LYS A 195 7.15 13.59 15.59
N PHE A 196 7.27 14.80 15.05
CA PHE A 196 8.53 15.32 14.54
C PHE A 196 9.28 16.08 15.63
N ASP A 197 10.57 15.89 15.67
CA ASP A 197 11.43 16.63 16.58
C ASP A 197 11.42 18.14 16.25
N LYS A 198 11.79 18.97 17.22
CA LYS A 198 11.83 20.41 17.01
C LYS A 198 12.77 20.78 15.86
N SER A 199 13.93 20.14 15.77
CA SER A 199 14.91 20.35 14.72
C SER A 199 14.34 20.08 13.30
N GLU A 200 13.46 19.09 13.15
CA GLU A 200 12.78 18.81 11.88
C GLU A 200 11.75 19.89 11.54
N ARG A 201 10.97 20.31 12.51
CA ARG A 201 9.98 21.38 12.31
C ARG A 201 10.63 22.74 12.02
N ASP A 202 11.79 22.99 12.59
CA ASP A 202 12.55 24.24 12.38
C ASP A 202 13.18 24.31 10.98
N LYS A 203 13.27 23.19 10.23
CA LYS A 203 13.69 23.15 8.81
C LYS A 203 12.63 23.70 7.85
N VAL A 204 11.37 23.75 8.27
CA VAL A 204 10.29 24.27 7.42
C VAL A 204 10.39 25.78 7.38
N GLU A 205 10.77 26.31 6.22
CA GLU A 205 10.93 27.74 5.95
C GLU A 205 9.63 28.38 5.46
N TYR A 206 8.80 27.61 4.75
CA TYR A 206 7.54 28.07 4.17
C TYR A 206 6.40 27.15 4.55
N PHE A 207 5.35 27.73 5.14
CA PHE A 207 4.12 27.03 5.47
C PHE A 207 2.98 27.57 4.61
N VAL A 208 2.55 26.77 3.62
CA VAL A 208 1.54 27.17 2.65
C VAL A 208 0.18 26.60 3.09
N SER A 209 -0.84 27.44 3.16
CA SER A 209 -2.20 26.99 3.47
C SER A 209 -3.25 27.93 2.89
N ASP A 210 -4.52 27.51 2.97
CA ASP A 210 -5.64 28.43 2.83
C ASP A 210 -5.71 29.42 4.01
N MET A 211 -6.71 30.28 4.01
CA MET A 211 -6.92 31.28 5.06
C MET A 211 -7.71 30.73 6.27
N TRP A 212 -7.85 29.41 6.40
CA TRP A 212 -8.58 28.85 7.54
C TRP A 212 -7.78 29.01 8.84
N ARG A 213 -8.46 29.58 9.84
CA ARG A 213 -7.85 29.95 11.12
C ARG A 213 -7.08 28.80 11.80
N THR A 214 -7.60 27.57 11.70
CA THR A 214 -6.94 26.40 12.30
C THR A 214 -5.56 26.15 11.71
N PHE A 215 -5.38 26.28 10.38
CA PHE A 215 -4.07 26.11 9.76
C PHE A 215 -3.09 27.22 10.16
N SER A 216 -3.59 28.46 10.24
CA SER A 216 -2.79 29.58 10.77
C SER A 216 -2.34 29.34 12.21
N ASP A 217 -3.23 28.82 13.08
CA ASP A 217 -2.88 28.47 14.47
C ASP A 217 -1.84 27.36 14.53
N ILE A 218 -1.99 26.31 13.72
CA ILE A 218 -1.03 25.20 13.64
C ILE A 218 0.35 25.70 13.21
N SER A 219 0.41 26.53 12.17
CA SER A 219 1.67 27.12 11.74
C SER A 219 2.34 27.91 12.86
N SER A 220 1.58 28.77 13.57
CA SER A 220 2.12 29.58 14.67
C SER A 220 2.68 28.78 15.84
N VAL A 221 2.09 27.60 16.11
CA VAL A 221 2.48 26.76 17.25
C VAL A 221 3.64 25.84 16.89
N TRP A 222 3.57 25.19 15.72
CA TRP A 222 4.47 24.10 15.36
C TRP A 222 5.63 24.53 14.46
N PHE A 223 5.45 25.60 13.65
CA PHE A 223 6.40 26.09 12.65
C PHE A 223 6.71 27.57 12.86
N LYS A 224 7.26 27.90 14.01
CA LYS A 224 7.48 29.29 14.45
C LYS A 224 8.42 30.06 13.54
N ASN A 225 9.36 29.39 12.90
CA ASN A 225 10.37 29.97 12.01
C ASN A 225 9.85 30.09 10.57
N ALA A 226 8.74 29.43 10.25
CA ALA A 226 8.25 29.39 8.88
C ALA A 226 7.50 30.66 8.49
N THR A 227 7.78 31.16 7.30
CA THR A 227 6.99 32.20 6.65
C THR A 227 5.63 31.62 6.21
N LYS A 228 4.54 32.24 6.66
CA LYS A 228 3.20 31.80 6.25
C LYS A 228 2.87 32.35 4.87
N ILE A 229 2.51 31.44 3.98
CA ILE A 229 2.10 31.78 2.61
C ILE A 229 0.65 31.34 2.43
N VAL A 230 -0.17 32.26 1.93
CA VAL A 230 -1.55 31.95 1.54
C VAL A 230 -1.53 31.36 0.14
N ASP A 231 -2.22 30.22 -0.03
CA ASP A 231 -2.38 29.59 -1.34
C ASP A 231 -3.05 30.57 -2.33
N LYS A 232 -2.40 30.73 -3.49
CA LYS A 232 -2.81 31.65 -4.54
C LYS A 232 -4.24 31.39 -5.03
N TYR A 233 -4.64 30.13 -5.17
CA TYR A 233 -5.98 29.77 -5.63
C TYR A 233 -7.05 30.27 -4.65
N HIS A 234 -6.88 30.02 -3.36
CA HIS A 234 -7.83 30.43 -2.33
C HIS A 234 -7.93 31.94 -2.21
N TRP A 235 -6.80 32.65 -2.35
CA TRP A 235 -6.78 34.13 -2.34
C TRP A 235 -7.51 34.72 -3.54
N ILE A 236 -7.19 34.28 -4.77
CA ILE A 236 -7.85 34.74 -5.99
C ILE A 236 -9.34 34.44 -5.94
N ARG A 237 -9.74 33.23 -5.50
CA ARG A 237 -11.13 32.84 -5.35
C ARG A 237 -11.91 33.80 -4.43
N GLN A 238 -11.34 34.23 -3.32
CA GLN A 238 -12.01 35.16 -2.44
C GLN A 238 -12.22 36.53 -3.10
N ILE A 239 -11.23 37.06 -3.80
CA ILE A 239 -11.36 38.30 -4.56
C ILE A 239 -12.48 38.17 -5.61
N MET A 240 -12.47 37.07 -6.38
CA MET A 240 -13.49 36.84 -7.40
C MET A 240 -14.89 36.67 -6.82
N CYS A 241 -15.03 36.04 -5.65
CA CYS A 241 -16.30 35.93 -4.97
C CYS A 241 -16.81 37.30 -4.49
N ALA A 242 -15.93 38.15 -3.97
CA ALA A 242 -16.29 39.52 -3.56
C ALA A 242 -16.73 40.37 -4.76
N PHE A 243 -15.97 40.32 -5.85
CA PHE A 243 -16.29 40.99 -7.11
C PHE A 243 -17.65 40.55 -7.67
N GLU A 244 -17.91 39.25 -7.69
CA GLU A 244 -19.15 38.65 -8.17
C GLU A 244 -20.37 39.06 -7.29
N SER A 245 -20.15 39.22 -5.99
CA SER A 245 -21.18 39.70 -5.06
C SER A 245 -21.58 41.15 -5.40
N VAL A 246 -20.61 42.02 -5.62
CA VAL A 246 -20.83 43.41 -6.03
C VAL A 246 -21.55 43.48 -7.38
N ARG A 247 -21.08 42.71 -8.35
CA ARG A 247 -21.72 42.63 -9.68
C ARG A 247 -23.20 42.25 -9.58
N LYS A 248 -23.53 41.21 -8.81
CA LYS A 248 -24.91 40.77 -8.60
C LYS A 248 -25.77 41.81 -7.90
N GLU A 249 -25.21 42.54 -6.93
CA GLU A 249 -25.95 43.60 -6.23
C GLU A 249 -26.26 44.77 -7.16
N VAL A 250 -25.29 45.24 -7.93
CA VAL A 250 -25.49 46.27 -8.96
C VAL A 250 -26.55 45.85 -9.96
N GLN A 251 -26.48 44.62 -10.49
CA GLN A 251 -27.46 44.10 -11.43
C GLN A 251 -28.88 44.06 -10.83
N ARG A 252 -29.02 43.65 -9.57
CA ARG A 252 -30.30 43.63 -8.87
C ARG A 252 -30.90 45.03 -8.74
N ILE A 253 -30.08 46.05 -8.37
CA ILE A 253 -30.52 47.44 -8.24
C ILE A 253 -30.95 47.96 -9.62
N THR A 254 -30.16 47.73 -10.66
CA THR A 254 -30.49 48.21 -12.02
C THR A 254 -31.77 47.58 -12.55
N SER A 255 -32.02 46.28 -12.32
CA SER A 255 -33.25 45.60 -12.75
C SER A 255 -34.49 45.99 -11.93
N GLN A 256 -34.39 46.78 -10.87
CA GLN A 256 -35.50 47.34 -10.13
C GLN A 256 -35.86 48.74 -10.60
N ILE A 257 -35.01 49.35 -11.41
CA ILE A 257 -35.21 50.72 -11.93
C ILE A 257 -35.83 50.71 -13.34
N PHE A 258 -35.74 49.57 -14.02
CA PHE A 258 -36.37 49.31 -15.31
C PHE A 258 -37.41 48.20 -15.17
#